data_39f61f7fc5ff7ea240ae108b9ad1c2ad
#
_entry.id   39f61f7fc5ff7ea240ae108b9ad1c2ad
#
_cell.length_a   1.000
_cell.length_b   1.000
_cell.length_c   1.000
_cell.angle_alpha   90.00
_cell.angle_beta   90.00
_cell.angle_gamma   90.00
#
_symmetry.space_group_name_H-M   'P 1'
#
loop_
_entity.id
_entity.type
_entity.pdbx_description
1 polymer ?
#
loop_
_entity_poly.entity_id
_entity_poly.type
_entity_poly.pdbx_seq_one_letter_code
_entity_poly.pdbx_strand_id
1 'polypeptide(L)'
;MPATRPPSSRWVFLFFFFFFSFRYPPLKISPRFSPRLHEKVTDAAERASAGCADAVRTSLSEAKDLIIKSHSVEDALEGMNMCPNTLPEYIVKKHTLSDEVMSAVGFTFADFDSGYYPPGPDMGLRKACNVFQDTATTPLEKIGRFFRIYEEEEGGETPFVGEGGGDCFDLSVFLPDGDNARITTSDWSGSGGGNDGKMWDFQLCTTVIDPIGFSPASMFPPRKWTYDGLTKYCRSRYGEEVTPRPHALAEDLGFDDLVGNGASRILFTNGMQDMWIGGSYTEDLSDTILALNFENGAHHSDLSHVGPTDADTDDIKEGFVKIQSILEGWLHDVKAENEAGRKSSLLQQEKL
;
A
#
# COMPACT_ATOMS: atom_id res chain seq x y z
N MET A 1 -1.50 13.79 49.73
CA MET A 1 -1.44 14.91 48.76
C MET A 1 -1.24 14.29 47.41
N PRO A 2 -2.18 14.40 46.47
CA PRO A 2 -1.98 13.84 45.10
C PRO A 2 -1.12 14.85 44.32
N ALA A 3 -0.08 14.33 43.70
CA ALA A 3 0.82 15.05 42.81
C ALA A 3 0.07 15.55 41.58
N THR A 4 0.01 16.87 41.40
CA THR A 4 -0.49 17.52 40.20
C THR A 4 0.46 17.23 39.03
N ARG A 5 -0.04 16.59 37.98
CA ARG A 5 0.67 16.44 36.70
C ARG A 5 0.95 17.81 36.10
N PRO A 6 2.14 18.06 35.56
CA PRO A 6 2.42 19.30 34.85
C PRO A 6 1.57 19.33 33.56
N PRO A 7 1.20 20.49 33.04
CA PRO A 7 0.45 20.60 31.80
C PRO A 7 1.26 20.04 30.66
N SER A 8 0.64 19.10 29.93
CA SER A 8 1.20 18.44 28.76
C SER A 8 1.67 19.48 27.75
N SER A 9 2.97 19.51 27.49
CA SER A 9 3.55 20.22 26.36
C SER A 9 2.86 19.70 25.07
N ARG A 10 2.02 20.56 24.50
CA ARG A 10 1.36 20.28 23.21
C ARG A 10 2.43 20.32 22.13
N TRP A 11 2.87 19.14 21.68
CA TRP A 11 3.77 19.00 20.55
C TRP A 11 2.98 19.23 19.26
N VAL A 12 3.46 20.13 18.41
CA VAL A 12 3.05 20.18 17.01
C VAL A 12 3.77 19.02 16.34
N PHE A 13 3.10 17.92 16.16
CA PHE A 13 3.61 16.85 15.34
C PHE A 13 3.09 17.07 13.92
N LEU A 14 3.99 17.47 13.03
CA LEU A 14 3.79 17.26 11.61
C LEU A 14 3.97 15.78 11.37
N PHE A 15 2.90 15.04 11.56
CA PHE A 15 2.89 13.65 11.17
C PHE A 15 2.36 13.57 9.73
N PHE A 16 3.25 13.43 8.78
CA PHE A 16 2.94 12.80 7.52
C PHE A 16 2.73 11.32 7.83
N PHE A 17 1.55 10.99 8.32
CA PHE A 17 1.23 9.62 8.66
C PHE A 17 0.55 8.97 7.48
N PHE A 18 1.23 8.02 6.91
CA PHE A 18 0.61 6.87 6.29
C PHE A 18 -0.08 6.08 7.39
N PHE A 19 -1.28 6.44 7.79
CA PHE A 19 -2.05 5.66 8.73
C PHE A 19 -3.33 5.19 8.08
N PHE A 20 -3.39 3.90 7.94
CA PHE A 20 -4.60 3.16 7.70
C PHE A 20 -5.55 3.37 8.86
N SER A 21 -6.61 4.11 8.65
CA SER A 21 -7.66 4.31 9.64
C SER A 21 -8.59 3.12 9.64
N PHE A 22 -8.36 2.19 10.55
CA PHE A 22 -9.31 1.11 10.80
C PHE A 22 -10.30 1.53 11.85
N ARG A 23 -11.47 1.99 11.43
CA ARG A 23 -12.61 2.17 12.33
C ARG A 23 -13.22 0.80 12.63
N TYR A 24 -12.73 0.11 13.67
CA TYR A 24 -13.29 -1.15 14.12
C TYR A 24 -14.38 -0.91 15.15
N PRO A 25 -15.62 -1.40 14.91
CA PRO A 25 -16.52 -1.72 16.00
C PRO A 25 -15.95 -2.93 16.76
N PRO A 26 -16.20 -3.07 18.08
CA PRO A 26 -15.62 -4.13 18.87
C PRO A 26 -15.99 -5.50 18.30
N LEU A 27 -14.98 -6.32 18.03
CA LEU A 27 -15.04 -7.74 17.70
C LEU A 27 -15.59 -8.19 16.34
N LYS A 28 -15.75 -7.31 15.37
CA LYS A 28 -15.89 -7.79 13.98
C LYS A 28 -14.81 -7.11 13.17
N ILE A 29 -13.74 -7.85 12.82
CA ILE A 29 -12.94 -7.51 11.66
C ILE A 29 -13.95 -7.20 10.57
N SER A 30 -14.11 -5.91 10.26
CA SER A 30 -15.13 -5.54 9.29
C SER A 30 -14.73 -6.18 7.97
N PRO A 31 -15.56 -7.06 7.38
CA PRO A 31 -15.25 -7.65 6.07
C PRO A 31 -15.16 -6.60 4.95
N ARG A 32 -15.23 -5.32 5.30
CA ARG A 32 -15.25 -4.19 4.37
C ARG A 32 -13.88 -3.74 3.89
N PHE A 33 -12.77 -4.16 4.51
CA PHE A 33 -11.44 -3.62 4.18
C PHE A 33 -10.60 -4.52 3.25
N SER A 34 -10.56 -5.81 3.46
CA SER A 34 -9.75 -6.74 2.67
C SER A 34 -10.02 -6.72 1.15
N PRO A 35 -11.27 -6.69 0.68
CA PRO A 35 -11.53 -6.70 -0.75
C PRO A 35 -11.33 -5.35 -1.44
N ARG A 36 -11.29 -4.24 -0.70
CA ARG A 36 -11.37 -2.90 -1.28
C ARG A 36 -10.08 -2.40 -1.92
N LEU A 37 -8.91 -2.80 -1.43
CA LEU A 37 -7.64 -2.42 -2.04
C LEU A 37 -7.61 -2.81 -3.52
N HIS A 38 -7.76 -4.09 -3.81
CA HIS A 38 -7.73 -4.58 -5.18
C HIS A 38 -8.97 -4.22 -6.02
N GLU A 39 -10.08 -3.83 -5.38
CA GLU A 39 -11.20 -3.16 -6.05
C GLU A 39 -10.79 -1.76 -6.52
N LYS A 40 -10.06 -0.99 -5.70
CA LYS A 40 -9.50 0.31 -6.10
C LYS A 40 -8.48 0.19 -7.23
N VAL A 41 -7.59 -0.77 -7.15
CA VAL A 41 -6.67 -1.09 -8.26
C VAL A 41 -7.45 -1.43 -9.54
N THR A 42 -8.55 -2.15 -9.43
CA THR A 42 -9.44 -2.46 -10.56
C THR A 42 -10.07 -1.21 -11.15
N ASP A 43 -10.58 -0.31 -10.30
CA ASP A 43 -11.13 0.98 -10.72
C ASP A 43 -10.07 1.86 -11.39
N ALA A 44 -8.85 1.88 -10.87
CA ALA A 44 -7.73 2.62 -11.45
C ALA A 44 -7.32 2.07 -12.83
N ALA A 45 -7.23 0.75 -12.97
CA ALA A 45 -6.95 0.11 -14.25
C ALA A 45 -8.02 0.43 -15.31
N GLU A 46 -9.30 0.41 -14.92
CA GLU A 46 -10.40 0.76 -15.83
C GLU A 46 -10.37 2.25 -16.23
N ARG A 47 -10.00 3.15 -15.32
CA ARG A 47 -9.79 4.57 -15.63
C ARG A 47 -8.58 4.79 -16.53
N ALA A 48 -7.48 4.08 -16.28
CA ALA A 48 -6.27 4.17 -17.09
C ALA A 48 -6.54 3.70 -18.54
N SER A 49 -7.33 2.65 -18.71
CA SER A 49 -7.70 2.13 -20.03
C SER A 49 -9.07 1.43 -19.98
N ALA A 50 -10.06 1.98 -20.65
CA ALA A 50 -11.39 1.40 -20.72
C ALA A 50 -11.33 -0.06 -21.21
N GLY A 51 -12.00 -0.97 -20.48
CA GLY A 51 -11.99 -2.40 -20.73
C GLY A 51 -10.75 -3.14 -20.21
N CYS A 52 -9.83 -2.45 -19.52
CA CYS A 52 -8.65 -3.06 -18.92
C CYS A 52 -9.04 -4.12 -17.88
N ALA A 53 -9.92 -3.79 -16.96
CA ALA A 53 -10.33 -4.69 -15.88
C ALA A 53 -10.92 -6.02 -16.42
N ASP A 54 -11.73 -5.97 -17.46
CA ASP A 54 -12.29 -7.17 -18.08
C ASP A 54 -11.24 -7.97 -18.83
N ALA A 55 -10.31 -7.30 -19.52
CA ALA A 55 -9.21 -7.97 -20.22
C ALA A 55 -8.27 -8.69 -19.24
N VAL A 56 -7.93 -8.05 -18.11
CA VAL A 56 -7.13 -8.66 -17.03
C VAL A 56 -7.88 -9.86 -16.43
N ARG A 57 -9.13 -9.69 -16.04
CA ARG A 57 -9.94 -10.77 -15.43
C ARG A 57 -10.02 -12.00 -16.33
N THR A 58 -10.30 -11.79 -17.61
CA THR A 58 -10.39 -12.88 -18.59
C THR A 58 -9.04 -13.58 -18.75
N SER A 59 -7.98 -12.81 -19.01
CA SER A 59 -6.65 -13.37 -19.23
C SER A 59 -6.12 -14.11 -18.01
N LEU A 60 -6.31 -13.60 -16.79
CA LEU A 60 -5.85 -14.27 -15.56
C LEU A 60 -6.66 -15.54 -15.28
N SER A 61 -7.96 -15.56 -15.56
CA SER A 61 -8.78 -16.76 -15.43
C SER A 61 -8.29 -17.86 -16.39
N GLU A 62 -8.04 -17.51 -17.64
CA GLU A 62 -7.52 -18.43 -18.65
C GLU A 62 -6.10 -18.89 -18.33
N ALA A 63 -5.22 -17.98 -17.88
CA ALA A 63 -3.85 -18.30 -17.48
C ALA A 63 -3.84 -19.27 -16.29
N LYS A 64 -4.67 -19.04 -15.27
CA LYS A 64 -4.85 -19.95 -14.14
C LYS A 64 -5.18 -21.37 -14.60
N ASP A 65 -6.12 -21.50 -15.53
CA ASP A 65 -6.52 -22.77 -16.10
C ASP A 65 -5.37 -23.43 -16.88
N LEU A 66 -4.62 -22.65 -17.68
CA LEU A 66 -3.49 -23.14 -18.46
C LEU A 66 -2.35 -23.63 -17.55
N ILE A 67 -2.01 -22.91 -16.50
CA ILE A 67 -1.01 -23.34 -15.50
C ILE A 67 -1.41 -24.67 -14.88
N ILE A 68 -2.67 -24.82 -14.45
CA ILE A 68 -3.17 -26.04 -13.81
C ILE A 68 -3.18 -27.23 -14.80
N LYS A 69 -3.47 -26.99 -16.07
CA LYS A 69 -3.54 -28.01 -17.13
C LYS A 69 -2.20 -28.30 -17.79
N SER A 70 -1.13 -27.53 -17.56
CA SER A 70 0.20 -27.78 -18.12
C SER A 70 0.73 -29.19 -17.76
N HIS A 71 1.69 -29.73 -18.49
CA HIS A 71 2.25 -31.03 -18.17
C HIS A 71 3.06 -30.99 -16.87
N SER A 72 3.84 -29.93 -16.67
CA SER A 72 4.69 -29.75 -15.49
C SER A 72 4.64 -28.30 -15.00
N VAL A 73 5.29 -28.01 -13.88
CA VAL A 73 5.53 -26.65 -13.37
C VAL A 73 6.46 -25.91 -14.33
N GLU A 74 7.48 -26.58 -14.80
CA GLU A 74 8.48 -26.04 -15.75
C GLU A 74 7.83 -25.59 -17.07
N ASP A 75 6.91 -26.37 -17.64
CA ASP A 75 6.19 -26.00 -18.87
C ASP A 75 5.34 -24.74 -18.66
N ALA A 76 4.73 -24.60 -17.47
CA ALA A 76 3.97 -23.41 -17.15
C ALA A 76 4.86 -22.17 -17.01
N LEU A 77 6.03 -22.31 -16.37
CA LEU A 77 7.01 -21.24 -16.22
C LEU A 77 7.59 -20.80 -17.58
N GLU A 78 7.93 -21.78 -18.46
CA GLU A 78 8.39 -21.49 -19.81
C GLU A 78 7.35 -20.69 -20.59
N GLY A 79 6.08 -21.06 -20.51
CA GLY A 79 4.98 -20.33 -21.16
C GLY A 79 4.82 -18.87 -20.68
N MET A 80 5.26 -18.57 -19.47
CA MET A 80 5.26 -17.22 -18.87
C MET A 80 6.62 -16.53 -18.95
N ASN A 81 7.63 -17.17 -19.53
CA ASN A 81 9.02 -16.71 -19.54
C ASN A 81 9.58 -16.45 -18.12
N MET A 82 9.26 -17.34 -17.17
CA MET A 82 9.74 -17.31 -15.79
C MET A 82 10.89 -18.29 -15.57
N CYS A 83 11.80 -17.95 -14.66
CA CYS A 83 12.98 -18.75 -14.36
C CYS A 83 12.63 -20.02 -13.56
N PRO A 84 12.90 -21.22 -14.05
CA PRO A 84 12.48 -22.45 -13.37
C PRO A 84 13.32 -22.78 -12.14
N ASN A 85 14.57 -22.30 -12.07
CA ASN A 85 15.54 -22.69 -11.04
C ASN A 85 15.53 -21.78 -9.80
N THR A 86 14.63 -20.80 -9.74
CA THR A 86 14.58 -19.79 -8.66
C THR A 86 13.45 -20.05 -7.67
N LEU A 87 12.56 -21.02 -7.97
CA LEU A 87 11.39 -21.28 -7.15
C LEU A 87 11.75 -22.01 -5.84
N PRO A 88 11.15 -21.61 -4.71
CA PRO A 88 11.24 -22.36 -3.46
C PRO A 88 10.72 -23.80 -3.59
N GLU A 89 11.27 -24.72 -2.81
CA GLU A 89 10.91 -26.14 -2.84
C GLU A 89 9.42 -26.43 -2.59
N TYR A 90 8.68 -25.52 -1.93
CA TYR A 90 7.26 -25.73 -1.68
C TYR A 90 6.38 -25.53 -2.92
N ILE A 91 6.91 -24.91 -4.00
CA ILE A 91 6.19 -24.74 -5.28
C ILE A 91 6.40 -25.95 -6.18
N VAL A 92 6.02 -27.10 -5.70
CA VAL A 92 6.08 -28.37 -6.46
C VAL A 92 4.77 -28.70 -7.16
N LYS A 93 3.73 -27.90 -6.93
CA LYS A 93 2.38 -28.15 -7.46
C LYS A 93 1.91 -26.98 -8.30
N LYS A 94 1.32 -27.28 -9.45
CA LYS A 94 0.77 -26.29 -10.38
C LYS A 94 -0.31 -25.39 -9.77
N HIS A 95 -1.10 -25.90 -8.84
CA HIS A 95 -2.05 -25.07 -8.09
C HIS A 95 -1.35 -24.03 -7.23
N THR A 96 -0.29 -24.41 -6.52
CA THR A 96 0.51 -23.49 -5.71
C THR A 96 1.18 -22.44 -6.61
N LEU A 97 1.83 -22.86 -7.70
CA LEU A 97 2.39 -21.92 -8.68
C LEU A 97 1.34 -20.95 -9.19
N SER A 98 0.17 -21.45 -9.57
CA SER A 98 -0.91 -20.61 -10.06
C SER A 98 -1.35 -19.54 -9.04
N ASP A 99 -1.53 -19.94 -7.79
CA ASP A 99 -1.97 -19.02 -6.73
C ASP A 99 -0.89 -17.95 -6.44
N GLU A 100 0.39 -18.31 -6.48
CA GLU A 100 1.49 -17.34 -6.28
C GLU A 100 1.63 -16.39 -7.49
N VAL A 101 1.55 -16.89 -8.71
CA VAL A 101 1.57 -16.03 -9.91
C VAL A 101 0.42 -15.03 -9.89
N MET A 102 -0.80 -15.46 -9.58
CA MET A 102 -1.95 -14.55 -9.50
C MET A 102 -1.77 -13.50 -8.41
N SER A 103 -1.14 -13.89 -7.30
CA SER A 103 -0.80 -12.98 -6.20
C SER A 103 0.21 -11.94 -6.64
N ALA A 104 1.31 -12.37 -7.25
CA ALA A 104 2.36 -11.48 -7.76
C ALA A 104 1.80 -10.48 -8.78
N VAL A 105 0.96 -10.93 -9.71
CA VAL A 105 0.29 -10.03 -10.67
C VAL A 105 -0.57 -8.99 -9.94
N GLY A 106 -1.32 -9.40 -8.92
CA GLY A 106 -2.17 -8.48 -8.16
C GLY A 106 -1.37 -7.41 -7.43
N PHE A 107 -0.26 -7.77 -6.81
CA PHE A 107 0.63 -6.83 -6.13
C PHE A 107 1.35 -5.89 -7.11
N THR A 108 1.85 -6.41 -8.23
CA THR A 108 2.47 -5.55 -9.25
C THR A 108 1.48 -4.55 -9.85
N PHE A 109 0.22 -4.92 -10.04
CA PHE A 109 -0.81 -3.94 -10.42
C PHE A 109 -1.04 -2.89 -9.33
N ALA A 110 -0.96 -3.27 -8.07
CA ALA A 110 -1.06 -2.34 -6.95
C ALA A 110 0.13 -1.34 -6.93
N ASP A 111 1.34 -1.81 -7.20
CA ASP A 111 2.51 -0.95 -7.34
C ASP A 111 2.37 0.02 -8.52
N PHE A 112 1.90 -0.45 -9.67
CA PHE A 112 1.62 0.42 -10.82
C PHE A 112 0.53 1.45 -10.54
N ASP A 113 -0.50 1.10 -9.73
CA ASP A 113 -1.52 2.05 -9.30
C ASP A 113 -0.95 3.10 -8.35
N SER A 114 -0.13 2.68 -7.40
CA SER A 114 0.59 3.59 -6.50
C SER A 114 1.41 4.64 -7.25
N GLY A 115 2.11 4.24 -8.30
CA GLY A 115 2.93 5.10 -9.14
C GLY A 115 2.18 5.81 -10.27
N TYR A 116 0.85 5.65 -10.41
CA TYR A 116 0.10 6.21 -11.56
C TYR A 116 -0.18 7.71 -11.41
N TYR A 117 0.88 8.49 -11.32
CA TYR A 117 0.80 9.94 -11.22
C TYR A 117 2.03 10.66 -11.82
N PRO A 118 1.86 11.75 -12.60
CA PRO A 118 0.61 12.19 -13.21
C PRO A 118 0.08 11.15 -14.21
N PRO A 119 -1.27 11.02 -14.36
CA PRO A 119 -1.82 10.00 -15.26
C PRO A 119 -1.41 10.24 -16.71
N GLY A 120 -0.95 9.17 -17.37
CA GLY A 120 -0.46 9.29 -18.75
C GLY A 120 -0.32 7.95 -19.48
N PRO A 121 -0.13 8.00 -20.82
CA PRO A 121 -0.05 6.81 -21.66
C PRO A 121 1.24 5.99 -21.42
N ASP A 122 2.28 6.64 -20.95
CA ASP A 122 3.61 6.03 -20.76
C ASP A 122 3.81 5.47 -19.34
N MET A 123 2.81 5.58 -18.47
CA MET A 123 2.86 5.07 -17.10
C MET A 123 2.65 3.54 -17.05
N GLY A 124 3.28 2.90 -16.07
CA GLY A 124 3.29 1.44 -15.87
C GLY A 124 1.90 0.82 -15.88
N LEU A 125 0.92 1.41 -15.17
CA LEU A 125 -0.46 0.93 -15.16
C LEU A 125 -1.09 0.92 -16.56
N ARG A 126 -0.86 1.96 -17.36
CA ARG A 126 -1.38 2.03 -18.73
C ARG A 126 -0.71 1.00 -19.65
N LYS A 127 0.61 0.84 -19.54
CA LYS A 127 1.36 -0.17 -20.29
C LYS A 127 0.89 -1.58 -19.91
N ALA A 128 0.68 -1.86 -18.64
CA ALA A 128 0.13 -3.12 -18.15
C ALA A 128 -1.26 -3.42 -18.79
N CYS A 129 -2.15 -2.44 -18.79
CA CYS A 129 -3.44 -2.58 -19.45
C CYS A 129 -3.30 -2.93 -20.94
N ASN A 130 -2.40 -2.28 -21.67
CA ASN A 130 -2.16 -2.55 -23.08
C ASN A 130 -1.72 -4.00 -23.33
N VAL A 131 -0.89 -4.58 -22.44
CA VAL A 131 -0.50 -5.99 -22.52
C VAL A 131 -1.71 -6.93 -22.41
N PHE A 132 -2.58 -6.70 -21.43
CA PHE A 132 -3.74 -7.57 -21.23
C PHE A 132 -4.82 -7.38 -22.29
N GLN A 133 -4.92 -6.21 -22.89
CA GLN A 133 -5.84 -5.90 -24.01
C GLN A 133 -5.32 -6.40 -25.37
N ASP A 134 -4.05 -6.80 -25.49
CA ASP A 134 -3.51 -7.38 -26.74
C ASP A 134 -4.15 -8.74 -27.03
N THR A 135 -4.88 -8.84 -28.12
CA THR A 135 -5.58 -10.05 -28.54
C THR A 135 -4.71 -11.04 -29.31
N ALA A 136 -3.50 -10.64 -29.70
CA ALA A 136 -2.56 -11.49 -30.45
C ALA A 136 -1.68 -12.37 -29.54
N THR A 137 -1.69 -12.11 -28.24
CA THR A 137 -0.81 -12.74 -27.24
C THR A 137 -1.57 -13.75 -26.40
N THR A 138 -0.97 -14.89 -26.09
CA THR A 138 -1.58 -15.89 -25.21
C THR A 138 -1.65 -15.43 -23.77
N PRO A 139 -2.57 -15.97 -22.93
CA PRO A 139 -2.68 -15.58 -21.53
C PRO A 139 -1.40 -15.75 -20.71
N LEU A 140 -0.60 -16.79 -20.96
CA LEU A 140 0.67 -17.01 -20.27
C LEU A 140 1.74 -16.00 -20.72
N GLU A 141 1.87 -15.75 -22.02
CA GLU A 141 2.79 -14.74 -22.55
C GLU A 141 2.45 -13.33 -22.05
N LYS A 142 1.17 -13.02 -21.84
CA LYS A 142 0.76 -11.72 -21.25
C LYS A 142 1.34 -11.54 -19.84
N ILE A 143 1.34 -12.58 -19.02
CA ILE A 143 1.94 -12.55 -17.69
C ILE A 143 3.44 -12.27 -17.78
N GLY A 144 4.17 -12.95 -18.66
CA GLY A 144 5.59 -12.70 -18.87
C GLY A 144 5.90 -11.29 -19.33
N ARG A 145 5.13 -10.77 -20.31
CA ARG A 145 5.26 -9.37 -20.77
C ARG A 145 4.92 -8.35 -19.69
N PHE A 146 3.95 -8.64 -18.87
CA PHE A 146 3.55 -7.78 -17.74
C PHE A 146 4.68 -7.60 -16.74
N PHE A 147 5.33 -8.68 -16.31
CA PHE A 147 6.47 -8.59 -15.40
C PHE A 147 7.71 -7.95 -16.04
N ARG A 148 7.88 -8.05 -17.36
CA ARG A 148 8.94 -7.31 -18.05
C ARG A 148 8.72 -5.79 -18.00
N ILE A 149 7.48 -5.32 -18.13
CA ILE A 149 7.16 -3.90 -17.94
C ILE A 149 7.50 -3.46 -16.52
N TYR A 150 7.19 -4.28 -15.52
CA TYR A 150 7.52 -3.97 -14.13
C TYR A 150 9.03 -3.81 -13.92
N GLU A 151 9.83 -4.71 -14.47
CA GLU A 151 11.29 -4.62 -14.44
C GLU A 151 11.81 -3.35 -15.13
N GLU A 152 11.23 -2.98 -16.26
CA GLU A 152 11.63 -1.77 -17.01
C GLU A 152 11.29 -0.48 -16.24
N GLU A 153 10.14 -0.41 -15.57
CA GLU A 153 9.70 0.75 -14.79
C GLU A 153 10.53 0.93 -13.51
N GLU A 154 10.93 -0.16 -12.87
CA GLU A 154 11.79 -0.16 -11.67
C GLU A 154 13.28 0.09 -11.99
N GLY A 155 13.62 0.39 -13.25
CA GLY A 155 14.94 0.82 -13.68
C GLY A 155 16.00 -0.26 -13.80
N GLY A 156 15.62 -1.53 -13.82
CA GLY A 156 16.55 -2.66 -14.01
C GLY A 156 17.55 -2.88 -12.86
N GLU A 157 17.45 -2.11 -11.78
CA GLU A 157 18.25 -2.29 -10.55
C GLU A 157 17.64 -3.29 -9.57
N THR A 158 16.47 -3.83 -9.93
CA THR A 158 15.79 -4.80 -9.09
C THR A 158 16.45 -6.17 -9.23
N PRO A 159 16.51 -6.99 -8.16
CA PRO A 159 17.09 -8.33 -8.20
C PRO A 159 16.24 -9.35 -9.00
N PHE A 160 15.45 -8.87 -9.94
CA PHE A 160 14.50 -9.66 -10.72
C PHE A 160 15.14 -10.45 -11.85
N VAL A 161 16.36 -10.12 -12.23
CA VAL A 161 17.13 -10.92 -13.18
C VAL A 161 17.90 -11.96 -12.37
N GLY A 162 17.53 -13.22 -12.48
CA GLY A 162 18.22 -14.32 -11.80
C GLY A 162 19.74 -14.29 -12.04
N GLU A 163 20.55 -14.67 -11.04
CA GLU A 163 21.99 -14.81 -11.18
C GLU A 163 22.32 -15.69 -12.40
N GLY A 164 22.78 -15.06 -13.47
CA GLY A 164 23.07 -15.78 -14.70
C GLY A 164 22.69 -15.03 -15.98
N GLY A 165 22.03 -13.86 -15.89
CA GLY A 165 21.75 -13.01 -17.07
C GLY A 165 20.79 -13.68 -18.08
N GLY A 166 19.85 -14.50 -17.62
CA GLY A 166 18.83 -15.10 -18.47
C GLY A 166 17.69 -14.13 -18.77
N ASP A 167 17.05 -14.28 -19.94
CA ASP A 167 15.89 -13.50 -20.37
C ASP A 167 14.60 -13.85 -19.60
N CYS A 168 14.65 -14.53 -18.44
CA CYS A 168 13.49 -14.99 -17.69
C CYS A 168 13.27 -14.17 -16.42
N PHE A 169 12.00 -14.03 -16.03
CA PHE A 169 11.60 -13.35 -14.80
C PHE A 169 11.72 -14.27 -13.57
N ASP A 170 12.36 -13.77 -12.51
CA ASP A 170 12.50 -14.51 -11.25
C ASP A 170 11.29 -14.30 -10.34
N LEU A 171 10.33 -15.22 -10.36
CA LEU A 171 9.14 -15.17 -9.52
C LEU A 171 9.46 -15.23 -8.02
N SER A 172 10.65 -15.75 -7.63
CA SER A 172 10.99 -15.93 -6.21
C SER A 172 11.00 -14.62 -5.42
N VAL A 173 11.16 -13.50 -6.11
CA VAL A 173 11.13 -12.17 -5.52
C VAL A 173 9.78 -11.82 -4.87
N PHE A 174 8.70 -12.42 -5.35
CA PHE A 174 7.35 -12.27 -4.79
C PHE A 174 6.97 -13.36 -3.79
N LEU A 175 7.87 -14.30 -3.52
CA LEU A 175 7.53 -15.46 -2.70
C LEU A 175 8.10 -15.33 -1.29
N PRO A 176 7.35 -15.78 -0.26
CA PRO A 176 7.88 -15.80 1.09
C PRO A 176 9.09 -16.72 1.19
N ASP A 177 10.20 -16.19 1.67
CA ASP A 177 11.45 -16.92 1.80
C ASP A 177 11.45 -17.91 2.96
N GLY A 178 11.96 -19.14 2.68
CA GLY A 178 12.67 -19.90 3.67
C GLY A 178 14.09 -19.32 3.84
N ASP A 179 14.74 -19.58 4.91
CA ASP A 179 16.04 -19.21 5.51
C ASP A 179 17.11 -18.42 4.71
N ASN A 180 16.96 -18.16 3.43
CA ASN A 180 17.86 -17.36 2.63
C ASN A 180 17.27 -15.98 2.38
N ALA A 181 17.71 -15.05 3.18
CA ALA A 181 17.42 -13.63 3.11
C ALA A 181 17.89 -12.96 1.80
N ARG A 182 17.47 -13.44 0.65
CA ARG A 182 17.25 -12.56 -0.47
C ARG A 182 16.13 -11.64 -0.03
N ILE A 183 16.45 -10.39 0.00
CA ILE A 183 15.55 -9.30 0.28
C ILE A 183 14.50 -9.38 -0.82
N THR A 184 13.44 -10.08 -0.57
CA THR A 184 12.38 -10.27 -1.52
C THR A 184 11.35 -9.19 -1.30
N THR A 185 10.89 -8.65 -2.37
CA THR A 185 9.74 -7.76 -2.45
C THR A 185 8.45 -8.48 -2.10
N SER A 186 8.49 -9.79 -1.99
CA SER A 186 7.37 -10.66 -1.72
C SER A 186 7.11 -10.77 -0.25
N ASP A 187 6.70 -9.68 0.32
CA ASP A 187 5.96 -9.85 1.54
C ASP A 187 4.47 -9.99 1.21
N TRP A 188 3.79 -10.68 2.07
CA TRP A 188 2.34 -10.79 2.04
C TRP A 188 1.64 -9.45 2.25
N SER A 189 2.40 -8.40 2.45
CA SER A 189 2.00 -7.05 2.76
C SER A 189 1.92 -6.16 1.53
N GLY A 190 2.49 -6.57 0.40
CA GLY A 190 2.59 -5.74 -0.80
C GLY A 190 3.50 -4.54 -0.62
N SER A 191 4.39 -4.55 0.37
CA SER A 191 5.24 -3.43 0.70
C SER A 191 6.67 -3.68 0.24
N GLY A 192 7.01 -3.27 -0.91
CA GLY A 192 8.35 -3.06 -1.46
C GLY A 192 9.53 -3.95 -1.00
N GLY A 193 10.59 -3.97 -1.74
CA GLY A 193 11.79 -4.74 -1.44
C GLY A 193 12.73 -4.09 -0.44
N GLY A 194 13.75 -4.82 -0.04
CA GLY A 194 14.83 -4.30 0.78
C GLY A 194 14.55 -4.29 2.28
N ASN A 195 15.35 -3.51 3.00
CA ASN A 195 15.20 -3.37 4.45
C ASN A 195 13.91 -2.67 4.84
N ASP A 196 13.45 -1.73 4.02
CA ASP A 196 12.23 -0.97 4.25
C ASP A 196 11.01 -1.89 4.15
N GLY A 197 10.95 -2.76 3.14
CA GLY A 197 9.92 -3.77 3.01
C GLY A 197 9.87 -4.73 4.20
N LYS A 198 11.03 -5.17 4.72
CA LYS A 198 11.09 -6.02 5.92
C LYS A 198 10.56 -5.31 7.16
N MET A 199 10.86 -4.03 7.34
CA MET A 199 10.37 -3.25 8.47
C MET A 199 8.87 -3.04 8.36
N TRP A 200 8.37 -2.80 7.17
CA TRP A 200 6.94 -2.69 6.92
C TRP A 200 6.21 -4.00 7.18
N ASP A 201 6.72 -5.11 6.66
CA ASP A 201 6.16 -6.45 6.90
C ASP A 201 6.11 -6.78 8.41
N PHE A 202 7.13 -6.40 9.19
CA PHE A 202 7.10 -6.54 10.63
C PHE A 202 5.99 -5.68 11.27
N GLN A 203 5.76 -4.46 10.79
CA GLN A 203 4.65 -3.63 11.27
C GLN A 203 3.29 -4.27 10.95
N LEU A 204 3.13 -4.86 9.77
CA LEU A 204 1.92 -5.61 9.40
C LEU A 204 1.72 -6.85 10.26
N CYS A 205 2.80 -7.45 10.72
CA CYS A 205 2.75 -8.56 11.67
C CYS A 205 2.52 -8.16 13.13
N THR A 206 2.54 -6.88 13.47
CA THR A 206 2.45 -6.43 14.87
C THR A 206 1.38 -5.38 15.11
N THR A 207 1.33 -4.33 14.33
CA THR A 207 0.59 -3.10 14.66
C THR A 207 -0.40 -2.69 13.58
N VAL A 208 0.03 -2.72 12.33
CA VAL A 208 -0.78 -2.27 11.18
C VAL A 208 -1.28 -3.48 10.41
N ILE A 209 -2.50 -3.91 10.69
CA ILE A 209 -3.06 -5.09 10.01
C ILE A 209 -3.77 -4.65 8.74
N ASP A 210 -3.26 -5.09 7.61
CA ASP A 210 -3.87 -4.81 6.31
C ASP A 210 -4.42 -6.08 5.65
N PRO A 211 -5.75 -6.18 5.49
CA PRO A 211 -6.37 -7.32 4.84
C PRO A 211 -6.33 -7.19 3.31
N ILE A 212 -5.34 -7.78 2.67
CA ILE A 212 -5.04 -7.72 1.23
C ILE A 212 -5.56 -8.91 0.40
N GLY A 213 -6.79 -9.30 0.59
CA GLY A 213 -7.42 -10.34 -0.24
C GLY A 213 -7.92 -9.82 -1.59
N PHE A 214 -8.20 -10.74 -2.51
CA PHE A 214 -8.86 -10.44 -3.79
C PHE A 214 -10.34 -10.80 -3.71
N SER A 215 -11.20 -9.79 -3.81
CA SER A 215 -12.64 -10.01 -3.82
C SER A 215 -13.12 -10.45 -5.21
N PRO A 216 -14.31 -11.06 -5.31
CA PRO A 216 -14.93 -11.34 -6.60
C PRO A 216 -15.24 -10.10 -7.45
N ALA A 217 -15.28 -8.91 -6.85
CA ALA A 217 -15.48 -7.65 -7.55
C ALA A 217 -14.20 -7.11 -8.20
N SER A 218 -13.02 -7.58 -7.75
CA SER A 218 -11.75 -7.21 -8.36
C SER A 218 -11.52 -7.89 -9.72
N MET A 219 -10.58 -7.40 -10.48
CA MET A 219 -10.15 -8.02 -11.74
C MET A 219 -9.26 -9.25 -11.55
N PHE A 220 -8.89 -9.58 -10.32
CA PHE A 220 -8.02 -10.71 -9.99
C PHE A 220 -8.83 -11.95 -9.58
N PRO A 221 -8.30 -13.18 -9.80
CA PRO A 221 -8.92 -14.38 -9.28
C PRO A 221 -9.09 -14.31 -7.76
N PRO A 222 -10.29 -14.63 -7.22
CA PRO A 222 -10.56 -14.45 -5.80
C PRO A 222 -9.55 -15.16 -4.89
N ARG A 223 -8.99 -14.43 -3.93
CA ARG A 223 -8.06 -14.91 -2.91
C ARG A 223 -8.52 -14.49 -1.54
N LYS A 224 -8.78 -15.47 -0.69
CA LYS A 224 -9.24 -15.20 0.66
C LYS A 224 -8.07 -14.82 1.56
N TRP A 225 -8.16 -13.65 2.17
CA TRP A 225 -7.34 -13.28 3.32
C TRP A 225 -7.99 -13.75 4.61
N THR A 226 -7.19 -14.21 5.59
CA THR A 226 -7.67 -14.58 6.92
C THR A 226 -6.67 -14.17 7.98
N TYR A 227 -7.16 -13.75 9.13
CA TYR A 227 -6.32 -13.43 10.29
C TYR A 227 -5.45 -14.63 10.74
N ASP A 228 -6.00 -15.84 10.69
CA ASP A 228 -5.24 -17.06 11.01
C ASP A 228 -4.10 -17.30 10.00
N GLY A 229 -4.31 -16.99 8.73
CA GLY A 229 -3.27 -17.05 7.70
C GLY A 229 -2.15 -16.07 7.99
N LEU A 230 -2.49 -14.81 8.23
CA LEU A 230 -1.52 -13.79 8.64
C LEU A 230 -0.77 -14.18 9.91
N THR A 231 -1.47 -14.67 10.93
CA THR A 231 -0.83 -15.10 12.18
C THR A 231 0.19 -16.22 11.96
N LYS A 232 -0.13 -17.20 11.13
CA LYS A 232 0.80 -18.28 10.78
C LYS A 232 2.01 -17.75 10.02
N TYR A 233 1.78 -16.87 9.04
CA TYR A 233 2.85 -16.21 8.31
C TYR A 233 3.79 -15.46 9.24
N CYS A 234 3.26 -14.57 10.09
CA CYS A 234 4.06 -13.76 11.00
C CYS A 234 4.88 -14.59 11.98
N ARG A 235 4.31 -15.66 12.54
CA ARG A 235 5.03 -16.57 13.41
C ARG A 235 6.13 -17.34 12.71
N SER A 236 5.89 -17.81 11.50
CA SER A 236 6.92 -18.52 10.73
C SER A 236 8.11 -17.62 10.37
N ARG A 237 7.85 -16.32 10.17
CA ARG A 237 8.87 -15.36 9.73
C ARG A 237 9.63 -14.70 10.88
N TYR A 238 8.94 -14.39 11.98
CA TYR A 238 9.49 -13.56 13.07
C TYR A 238 9.54 -14.27 14.42
N GLY A 239 9.03 -15.49 14.53
CA GLY A 239 8.98 -16.27 15.77
C GLY A 239 7.57 -16.38 16.36
N GLU A 240 7.38 -17.43 17.18
CA GLU A 240 6.06 -17.79 17.74
C GLU A 240 5.43 -16.70 18.63
N GLU A 241 6.23 -15.81 19.17
CA GLU A 241 5.81 -14.69 20.02
C GLU A 241 5.20 -13.54 19.20
N VAL A 242 5.48 -13.46 17.89
CA VAL A 242 4.96 -12.39 17.05
C VAL A 242 3.53 -12.71 16.63
N THR A 243 2.62 -11.90 17.11
CA THR A 243 1.19 -12.06 16.84
C THR A 243 0.60 -10.72 16.39
N PRO A 244 -0.10 -10.69 15.26
CA PRO A 244 -0.77 -9.49 14.79
C PRO A 244 -1.76 -8.94 15.83
N ARG A 245 -1.77 -7.61 16.03
CA ARG A 245 -2.67 -6.91 16.96
C ARG A 245 -3.61 -6.00 16.18
N PRO A 246 -4.81 -6.48 15.78
CA PRO A 246 -5.71 -5.75 14.87
C PRO A 246 -6.27 -4.45 15.45
N HIS A 247 -6.11 -4.21 16.75
CA HIS A 247 -6.57 -3.01 17.44
C HIS A 247 -5.44 -2.15 18.00
N ALA A 248 -4.17 -2.45 17.67
CA ALA A 248 -3.02 -1.77 18.26
C ALA A 248 -3.04 -0.25 18.05
N LEU A 249 -3.44 0.22 16.87
CA LEU A 249 -3.53 1.65 16.59
C LEU A 249 -4.59 2.35 17.46
N ALA A 250 -5.73 1.70 17.68
CA ALA A 250 -6.77 2.23 18.56
C ALA A 250 -6.33 2.19 20.03
N GLU A 251 -5.77 1.06 20.48
CA GLU A 251 -5.34 0.83 21.86
C GLU A 251 -4.13 1.69 22.25
N ASP A 252 -3.12 1.75 21.40
CA ASP A 252 -1.84 2.39 21.72
C ASP A 252 -1.85 3.90 21.39
N LEU A 253 -2.57 4.32 20.35
CA LEU A 253 -2.55 5.68 19.82
C LEU A 253 -3.91 6.38 19.86
N GLY A 254 -4.99 5.71 20.24
CA GLY A 254 -6.34 6.27 20.27
C GLY A 254 -6.86 6.68 18.88
N PHE A 255 -6.44 5.97 17.84
CA PHE A 255 -6.65 6.37 16.46
C PHE A 255 -8.12 6.30 16.01
N ASP A 256 -8.95 5.54 16.70
CA ASP A 256 -10.39 5.41 16.48
C ASP A 256 -11.23 6.57 17.03
N ASP A 257 -10.66 7.38 17.95
CA ASP A 257 -11.31 8.56 18.51
C ASP A 257 -10.31 9.71 18.72
N LEU A 258 -9.75 10.23 17.63
CA LEU A 258 -8.75 11.30 17.67
C LEU A 258 -9.29 12.55 18.37
N VAL A 259 -10.55 12.91 18.13
CA VAL A 259 -11.19 14.07 18.74
C VAL A 259 -11.39 13.87 20.23
N GLY A 260 -11.96 12.72 20.64
CA GLY A 260 -12.19 12.40 22.06
C GLY A 260 -10.89 12.27 22.86
N ASN A 261 -9.81 11.85 22.22
CA ASN A 261 -8.47 11.76 22.81
C ASN A 261 -7.71 13.11 22.82
N GLY A 262 -8.33 14.18 22.35
CA GLY A 262 -7.77 15.53 22.38
C GLY A 262 -6.68 15.78 21.33
N ALA A 263 -6.63 15.00 20.27
CA ALA A 263 -5.76 15.27 19.14
C ALA A 263 -6.17 16.56 18.43
N SER A 264 -5.21 17.27 17.86
CA SER A 264 -5.45 18.49 17.12
C SER A 264 -4.30 18.77 16.15
N ARG A 265 -4.57 19.59 15.14
CA ARG A 265 -3.59 20.01 14.13
C ARG A 265 -3.03 18.82 13.36
N ILE A 266 -3.95 17.97 12.87
CA ILE A 266 -3.67 16.86 11.98
C ILE A 266 -4.27 17.18 10.62
N LEU A 267 -3.49 17.05 9.56
CA LEU A 267 -3.94 17.15 8.18
C LEU A 267 -3.73 15.81 7.50
N PHE A 268 -4.84 15.17 7.10
CA PHE A 268 -4.82 14.00 6.25
C PHE A 268 -4.84 14.46 4.79
N THR A 269 -3.79 14.15 4.05
CA THR A 269 -3.74 14.38 2.61
C THR A 269 -3.98 13.06 1.90
N ASN A 270 -4.89 13.05 0.92
CA ASN A 270 -5.40 11.84 0.33
C ASN A 270 -5.40 11.91 -1.19
N GLY A 271 -4.71 11.00 -1.86
CA GLY A 271 -4.90 10.74 -3.28
C GLY A 271 -6.16 9.88 -3.46
N MET A 272 -7.16 10.39 -4.21
CA MET A 272 -8.42 9.65 -4.41
C MET A 272 -8.27 8.47 -5.37
N GLN A 273 -7.14 8.40 -6.08
CA GLN A 273 -6.75 7.27 -6.91
C GLN A 273 -5.88 6.25 -6.15
N ASP A 274 -5.46 6.59 -4.94
CA ASP A 274 -4.66 5.71 -4.09
C ASP A 274 -5.46 4.48 -3.65
N MET A 275 -4.94 3.29 -3.87
CA MET A 275 -5.57 2.06 -3.41
C MET A 275 -5.67 1.96 -1.89
N TRP A 276 -4.79 2.65 -1.17
CA TRP A 276 -4.76 2.69 0.29
C TRP A 276 -5.75 3.65 0.92
N ILE A 277 -6.49 4.42 0.11
CA ILE A 277 -7.46 5.43 0.57
C ILE A 277 -8.50 4.89 1.57
N GLY A 278 -8.79 3.59 1.51
CA GLY A 278 -9.70 2.93 2.45
C GLY A 278 -9.25 2.97 3.92
N GLY A 279 -7.97 3.26 4.16
CA GLY A 279 -7.36 3.37 5.48
C GLY A 279 -7.27 4.80 6.02
N SER A 280 -7.67 5.82 5.26
CA SER A 280 -7.53 7.22 5.64
C SER A 280 -8.85 7.87 6.05
N TYR A 281 -8.75 9.02 6.71
CA TYR A 281 -9.88 9.92 6.90
C TYR A 281 -9.99 10.85 5.70
N THR A 282 -11.14 10.80 5.02
CA THR A 282 -11.43 11.59 3.82
C THR A 282 -12.40 12.75 4.11
N GLU A 283 -12.79 12.92 5.37
CA GLU A 283 -13.67 13.98 5.85
C GLU A 283 -13.04 14.64 7.08
N ASP A 284 -13.28 15.94 7.26
CA ASP A 284 -12.84 16.65 8.46
C ASP A 284 -13.47 16.04 9.71
N LEU A 285 -12.66 15.81 10.74
CA LEU A 285 -13.13 15.32 12.03
C LEU A 285 -13.41 16.47 13.01
N SER A 286 -12.72 17.61 12.85
CA SER A 286 -12.89 18.83 13.63
C SER A 286 -12.26 20.01 12.91
N ASP A 287 -12.38 21.22 13.46
CA ASP A 287 -11.75 22.44 12.91
C ASP A 287 -10.20 22.36 12.84
N THR A 288 -9.59 21.38 13.50
CA THR A 288 -8.13 21.19 13.54
C THR A 288 -7.68 19.78 13.15
N ILE A 289 -8.60 18.91 12.76
CA ILE A 289 -8.31 17.60 12.17
C ILE A 289 -9.00 17.57 10.82
N LEU A 290 -8.23 17.85 9.79
CA LEU A 290 -8.71 18.17 8.46
C LEU A 290 -8.34 17.06 7.46
N ALA A 291 -9.15 16.90 6.42
CA ALA A 291 -8.87 16.03 5.29
C ALA A 291 -8.80 16.86 3.99
N LEU A 292 -7.73 16.69 3.24
CA LEU A 292 -7.55 17.31 1.93
C LEU A 292 -7.43 16.21 0.87
N ASN A 293 -8.40 16.16 -0.03
CA ASN A 293 -8.51 15.12 -1.05
C ASN A 293 -8.08 15.65 -2.41
N PHE A 294 -7.27 14.87 -3.14
CA PHE A 294 -6.80 15.14 -4.50
C PHE A 294 -7.43 14.14 -5.46
N GLU A 295 -8.32 14.60 -6.29
CA GLU A 295 -9.09 13.73 -7.21
C GLU A 295 -8.20 12.96 -8.20
N ASN A 296 -7.09 13.57 -8.63
CA ASN A 296 -6.13 12.96 -9.55
C ASN A 296 -4.88 12.42 -8.84
N GLY A 297 -4.77 12.58 -7.54
CA GLY A 297 -3.64 12.09 -6.77
C GLY A 297 -3.67 10.57 -6.64
N ALA A 298 -2.52 9.93 -6.86
CA ALA A 298 -2.23 8.54 -6.49
C ALA A 298 -1.45 8.51 -5.17
N HIS A 299 -0.78 7.42 -4.89
CA HIS A 299 -0.04 7.24 -3.63
C HIS A 299 1.10 8.26 -3.53
N HIS A 300 1.10 9.10 -2.49
CA HIS A 300 2.12 10.12 -2.20
C HIS A 300 2.30 11.24 -3.23
N SER A 301 1.33 11.48 -4.10
CA SER A 301 1.47 12.50 -5.17
C SER A 301 1.78 13.89 -4.64
N ASP A 302 1.29 14.22 -3.44
CA ASP A 302 1.53 15.49 -2.74
C ASP A 302 2.87 15.55 -1.98
N LEU A 303 3.63 14.44 -1.96
CA LEU A 303 4.91 14.33 -1.24
C LEU A 303 6.10 14.07 -2.18
N SER A 304 5.86 13.83 -3.46
CA SER A 304 6.90 13.45 -4.43
C SER A 304 7.95 14.54 -4.63
N HIS A 305 7.61 15.80 -4.37
CA HIS A 305 8.48 16.95 -4.56
C HIS A 305 8.33 17.96 -3.42
N VAL A 306 9.31 18.86 -3.26
CA VAL A 306 9.29 19.94 -2.25
C VAL A 306 8.17 20.98 -2.51
N GLY A 307 7.58 20.98 -3.68
CA GLY A 307 6.51 21.86 -4.10
C GLY A 307 5.99 21.46 -5.47
N PRO A 308 4.90 22.08 -5.96
CA PRO A 308 4.28 21.69 -7.21
C PRO A 308 5.20 21.96 -8.39
N THR A 309 5.12 21.09 -9.39
CA THR A 309 5.83 21.18 -10.68
C THR A 309 4.85 21.50 -11.81
N ASP A 310 5.36 21.82 -12.99
CA ASP A 310 4.51 22.05 -14.17
C ASP A 310 3.76 20.76 -14.59
N ALA A 311 4.30 19.60 -14.30
CA ALA A 311 3.72 18.31 -14.63
C ALA A 311 2.55 17.92 -13.72
N ASP A 312 2.44 18.53 -12.54
CA ASP A 312 1.38 18.22 -11.59
C ASP A 312 0.00 18.64 -12.10
N THR A 313 -1.02 17.92 -11.67
CA THR A 313 -2.42 18.27 -11.93
C THR A 313 -2.83 19.51 -11.13
N ASP A 314 -3.88 20.19 -11.59
CA ASP A 314 -4.30 21.45 -10.96
C ASP A 314 -4.75 21.27 -9.51
N ASP A 315 -5.41 20.16 -9.17
CA ASP A 315 -5.82 19.83 -7.80
C ASP A 315 -4.62 19.64 -6.86
N ILE A 316 -3.53 19.04 -7.31
CA ILE A 316 -2.28 18.94 -6.54
C ILE A 316 -1.65 20.32 -6.36
N LYS A 317 -1.54 21.14 -7.44
CA LYS A 317 -1.00 22.51 -7.36
C LYS A 317 -1.77 23.38 -6.36
N GLU A 318 -3.09 23.36 -6.43
CA GLU A 318 -3.96 24.07 -5.48
C GLU A 318 -3.84 23.49 -4.07
N GLY A 319 -3.67 22.17 -3.96
CA GLY A 319 -3.49 21.47 -2.71
C GLY A 319 -2.26 21.90 -1.95
N PHE A 320 -1.11 22.06 -2.61
CA PHE A 320 0.10 22.60 -1.99
C PHE A 320 -0.13 23.98 -1.35
N VAL A 321 -0.87 24.85 -2.03
CA VAL A 321 -1.22 26.18 -1.49
C VAL A 321 -2.10 26.04 -0.24
N LYS A 322 -3.08 25.13 -0.26
CA LYS A 322 -3.96 24.86 0.89
C LYS A 322 -3.19 24.27 2.07
N ILE A 323 -2.32 23.27 1.81
CA ILE A 323 -1.46 22.67 2.84
C ILE A 323 -0.63 23.76 3.52
N GLN A 324 0.07 24.57 2.73
CA GLN A 324 0.88 25.66 3.25
C GLN A 324 0.07 26.63 4.12
N SER A 325 -1.10 27.07 3.64
CA SER A 325 -1.97 27.98 4.39
C SER A 325 -2.45 27.41 5.72
N ILE A 326 -2.83 26.11 5.75
CA ILE A 326 -3.25 25.41 6.96
C ILE A 326 -2.10 25.35 7.96
N LEU A 327 -0.92 24.95 7.52
CA LEU A 327 0.26 24.81 8.39
C LEU A 327 0.73 26.18 8.93
N GLU A 328 0.75 27.22 8.12
CA GLU A 328 1.06 28.58 8.54
C GLU A 328 0.06 29.09 9.57
N GLY A 329 -1.24 28.84 9.38
CA GLY A 329 -2.29 29.17 10.35
C GLY A 329 -2.03 28.50 11.71
N TRP A 330 -1.79 27.19 11.72
CA TRP A 330 -1.51 26.46 12.94
C TRP A 330 -0.21 26.91 13.64
N LEU A 331 0.83 27.24 12.87
CA LEU A 331 2.07 27.81 13.43
C LEU A 331 1.84 29.17 14.08
N HIS A 332 1.00 30.01 13.47
CA HIS A 332 0.62 31.29 14.04
C HIS A 332 -0.13 31.11 15.39
N ASP A 333 -1.10 30.19 15.43
CA ASP A 333 -1.87 29.91 16.64
C ASP A 333 -1.00 29.38 17.78
N VAL A 334 -0.08 28.45 17.49
CA VAL A 334 0.87 27.92 18.48
C VAL A 334 1.78 29.03 19.04
N LYS A 335 2.24 29.96 18.19
CA LYS A 335 3.03 31.11 18.66
C LYS A 335 2.23 31.97 19.60
N ALA A 336 0.98 32.31 19.25
CA ALA A 336 0.10 33.11 20.10
C ALA A 336 -0.22 32.42 21.44
N GLU A 337 -0.51 31.14 21.44
CA GLU A 337 -0.73 30.32 22.65
C GLU A 337 0.51 30.35 23.58
N ASN A 338 1.71 30.16 23.00
CA ASN A 338 2.96 30.19 23.77
C ASN A 338 3.26 31.55 24.37
N GLU A 339 3.01 32.64 23.65
CA GLU A 339 3.17 34.01 24.17
C GLU A 339 2.20 34.32 25.30
N ALA A 340 0.93 33.91 25.17
CA ALA A 340 -0.07 34.06 26.22
C ALA A 340 0.30 33.26 27.49
N GLY A 341 0.79 32.03 27.30
CA GLY A 341 1.27 31.19 28.40
C GLY A 341 2.45 31.81 29.16
N ARG A 342 3.43 32.39 28.42
CA ARG A 342 4.57 33.07 29.01
C ARG A 342 4.14 34.33 29.82
N LYS A 343 3.23 35.12 29.27
CA LYS A 343 2.69 36.31 29.99
C LYS A 343 1.96 35.91 31.27
N SER A 344 1.15 34.85 31.22
CA SER A 344 0.44 34.33 32.40
C SER A 344 1.40 33.85 33.50
N SER A 345 2.46 33.15 33.12
CA SER A 345 3.49 32.65 34.04
C SER A 345 4.27 33.79 34.73
N LEU A 346 4.63 34.85 33.98
CA LEU A 346 5.30 36.02 34.52
C LEU A 346 4.41 36.80 35.54
N LEU A 347 3.13 36.96 35.20
CA LEU A 347 2.17 37.60 36.09
C LEU A 347 1.89 36.81 37.37
N GLN A 348 2.07 35.51 37.38
CA GLN A 348 1.99 34.68 38.58
C GLN A 348 3.24 34.82 39.47
N GLN A 349 4.43 34.96 38.86
CA GLN A 349 5.68 35.16 39.60
C GLN A 349 5.77 36.54 40.25
N GLU A 350 5.18 37.57 39.65
CA GLU A 350 5.13 38.91 40.25
C GLU A 350 4.15 39.07 41.45
N LYS A 351 3.29 38.06 41.65
CA LYS A 351 2.32 38.04 42.77
C LYS A 351 2.76 37.21 43.98
N LEU A 352 3.91 36.58 43.91
CA LEU A 352 4.55 35.80 44.98
C LEU A 352 5.68 36.60 45.62
#